data_53aebd079ebd8be5e6dc637b8cc606a6
#
_entry.id   53aebd079ebd8be5e6dc637b8cc606a6
#
_cell.length_a   1.000
_cell.length_b   1.000
_cell.length_c   1.000
_cell.angle_alpha   90.00
_cell.angle_beta   90.00
_cell.angle_gamma   90.00
#
_symmetry.space_group_name_H-M   'P 1'
#
loop_
_entity.id
_entity.type
_entity.pdbx_description
1 polymer ?
#
loop_
_entity_poly.entity_id
_entity_poly.type
_entity_poly.pdbx_seq_one_letter_code
_entity_poly.pdbx_strand_id
1 'polypeptide(L)'
;MKSKLLIISLAVLTLTGQALVAADKKHSAVELAHRHSWWTLRNDAVNERVKQGNVDLLMIGDSITHSWEGGGKQYWDKYYAPRNAVNMGFSGDRTQHVLWRLEHGHLEGISPKLAVLMIGTNNSNGKDNTAEEIADGIIAICRKLRAKCPRMKILILAIFPRGPEPSDQRQKNAKASSLASKLADGKTIHYLDINDRFLTRDGFLSKKIMPDYLHPNEAGYKIWAEAIEPKVAELMGEKAAR
;
A
#
# COMPACT_ATOMS: atom_id res chain seq x y z
N MET A 1 -28.82 -16.47 73.55
CA MET A 1 -27.72 -15.87 72.78
C MET A 1 -27.97 -16.16 71.25
N LYS A 2 -28.42 -15.15 70.48
CA LYS A 2 -28.74 -15.30 69.03
C LYS A 2 -27.60 -14.69 68.27
N SER A 3 -26.84 -15.52 67.52
CA SER A 3 -25.74 -15.12 66.66
C SER A 3 -26.32 -14.56 65.39
N LYS A 4 -26.02 -13.30 65.01
CA LYS A 4 -26.36 -12.68 63.75
C LYS A 4 -25.23 -12.92 62.78
N LEU A 5 -25.51 -13.66 61.71
CA LEU A 5 -24.59 -13.87 60.56
C LEU A 5 -24.68 -12.65 59.64
N LEU A 6 -23.57 -11.97 59.47
CA LEU A 6 -23.44 -10.81 58.58
C LEU A 6 -23.02 -11.33 57.21
N ILE A 7 -23.89 -11.25 56.18
CA ILE A 7 -23.60 -11.60 54.80
C ILE A 7 -23.06 -10.32 54.12
N ILE A 8 -21.76 -10.35 53.81
CA ILE A 8 -21.13 -9.29 53.02
C ILE A 8 -21.27 -9.70 51.53
N SER A 9 -22.16 -9.01 50.80
CA SER A 9 -22.27 -9.16 49.36
C SER A 9 -21.16 -8.40 48.65
N LEU A 10 -20.24 -9.12 48.03
CA LEU A 10 -19.18 -8.57 47.20
C LEU A 10 -19.76 -8.29 45.80
N ALA A 11 -20.03 -7.03 45.49
CA ALA A 11 -20.42 -6.61 44.15
C ALA A 11 -19.18 -6.60 43.21
N VAL A 12 -19.09 -7.58 42.34
CA VAL A 12 -18.09 -7.61 41.29
C VAL A 12 -18.53 -6.66 40.17
N LEU A 13 -17.87 -5.50 40.09
CA LEU A 13 -18.05 -4.55 39.00
C LEU A 13 -17.31 -5.08 37.78
N THR A 14 -18.02 -5.71 36.85
CA THR A 14 -17.48 -6.06 35.55
C THR A 14 -17.40 -4.80 34.67
N LEU A 15 -16.20 -4.21 34.53
CA LEU A 15 -15.92 -3.24 33.48
C LEU A 15 -15.97 -3.95 32.13
N THR A 16 -17.11 -3.91 31.48
CA THR A 16 -17.18 -4.22 30.02
C THR A 16 -16.54 -3.07 29.27
N GLY A 17 -15.29 -3.27 28.86
CA GLY A 17 -14.61 -2.39 27.92
C GLY A 17 -15.36 -2.42 26.58
N GLN A 18 -16.28 -1.47 26.39
CA GLN A 18 -16.83 -1.15 25.08
C GLN A 18 -15.68 -0.49 24.30
N ALA A 19 -15.02 -1.29 23.46
CA ALA A 19 -14.23 -0.73 22.36
C ALA A 19 -15.19 0.12 21.55
N LEU A 20 -15.03 1.45 21.57
CA LEU A 20 -15.66 2.34 20.62
C LEU A 20 -15.18 1.88 19.22
N VAL A 21 -16.02 1.11 18.54
CA VAL A 21 -15.94 0.97 17.10
C VAL A 21 -16.35 2.35 16.56
N ALA A 22 -15.36 3.16 16.24
CA ALA A 22 -15.60 4.40 15.50
C ALA A 22 -16.43 4.01 14.27
N ALA A 23 -17.63 4.55 14.15
CA ALA A 23 -18.47 4.34 12.99
C ALA A 23 -17.62 4.71 11.76
N ASP A 24 -17.38 3.75 10.87
CA ASP A 24 -16.63 3.96 9.63
C ASP A 24 -17.29 5.12 8.88
N LYS A 25 -16.67 6.31 8.93
CA LYS A 25 -17.09 7.43 8.11
C LYS A 25 -16.92 6.97 6.65
N LYS A 26 -18.03 6.72 5.99
CA LYS A 26 -18.03 6.43 4.55
C LYS A 26 -17.46 7.66 3.82
N HIS A 27 -16.29 7.49 3.21
CA HIS A 27 -15.66 8.47 2.33
C HIS A 27 -15.09 7.76 1.11
N SER A 28 -14.88 8.52 0.02
CA SER A 28 -14.55 7.94 -1.29
C SER A 28 -13.29 7.04 -1.28
N ALA A 29 -12.33 7.28 -0.39
CA ALA A 29 -11.10 6.48 -0.36
C ALA A 29 -11.29 5.00 0.05
N VAL A 30 -12.44 4.64 0.65
CA VAL A 30 -12.78 3.27 1.06
C VAL A 30 -14.00 2.70 0.33
N GLU A 31 -14.71 3.50 -0.47
CA GLU A 31 -15.82 3.04 -1.29
C GLU A 31 -15.31 2.40 -2.57
N LEU A 32 -15.72 1.16 -2.86
CA LEU A 32 -15.27 0.45 -4.06
C LEU A 32 -15.70 1.20 -5.32
N ALA A 33 -14.75 1.53 -6.19
CA ALA A 33 -15.01 2.27 -7.43
C ALA A 33 -14.41 1.57 -8.64
N HIS A 34 -15.25 1.29 -9.63
CA HIS A 34 -14.84 0.78 -10.94
C HIS A 34 -14.49 1.94 -11.88
N ARG A 35 -13.65 1.66 -12.86
CA ARG A 35 -13.36 2.57 -13.98
C ARG A 35 -13.60 1.84 -15.31
N HIS A 36 -13.70 2.61 -16.40
CA HIS A 36 -14.05 2.10 -17.72
C HIS A 36 -12.89 2.20 -18.73
N SER A 37 -13.14 1.79 -19.97
CA SER A 37 -12.21 1.88 -21.10
C SER A 37 -10.95 1.06 -20.91
N TRP A 38 -9.77 1.63 -21.15
CA TRP A 38 -8.47 0.96 -21.06
C TRP A 38 -8.24 0.28 -19.69
N TRP A 39 -8.82 0.84 -18.63
CA TRP A 39 -8.68 0.31 -17.28
C TRP A 39 -9.32 -1.08 -17.14
N THR A 40 -10.49 -1.28 -17.74
CA THR A 40 -11.16 -2.60 -17.79
C THR A 40 -10.29 -3.60 -18.56
N LEU A 41 -9.78 -3.22 -19.74
CA LEU A 41 -8.91 -4.10 -20.53
C LEU A 41 -7.65 -4.51 -19.74
N ARG A 42 -7.03 -3.57 -19.03
CA ARG A 42 -5.88 -3.88 -18.18
C ARG A 42 -6.27 -4.77 -17.01
N ASN A 43 -7.42 -4.52 -16.37
CA ASN A 43 -7.92 -5.37 -15.28
C ASN A 43 -8.10 -6.81 -15.76
N ASP A 44 -8.66 -7.00 -16.93
CA ASP A 44 -8.87 -8.32 -17.52
C ASP A 44 -7.53 -9.00 -17.83
N ALA A 45 -6.56 -8.27 -18.39
CA ALA A 45 -5.22 -8.79 -18.65
C ALA A 45 -4.49 -9.20 -17.35
N VAL A 46 -4.61 -8.41 -16.27
CA VAL A 46 -4.06 -8.78 -14.97
C VAL A 46 -4.76 -10.01 -14.40
N ASN A 47 -6.08 -10.10 -14.51
CA ASN A 47 -6.84 -11.29 -14.08
C ASN A 47 -6.43 -12.53 -14.85
N GLU A 48 -6.23 -12.44 -16.17
CA GLU A 48 -5.73 -13.56 -16.98
C GLU A 48 -4.32 -13.98 -16.55
N ARG A 49 -3.44 -13.02 -16.22
CA ARG A 49 -2.12 -13.37 -15.68
C ARG A 49 -2.23 -14.06 -14.30
N VAL A 50 -3.12 -13.60 -13.44
CA VAL A 50 -3.37 -14.21 -12.13
C VAL A 50 -3.90 -15.63 -12.25
N LYS A 51 -4.84 -15.88 -13.16
CA LYS A 51 -5.39 -17.22 -13.43
C LYS A 51 -4.35 -18.25 -13.86
N GLN A 52 -3.24 -17.82 -14.48
CA GLN A 52 -2.12 -18.71 -14.82
C GLN A 52 -1.40 -19.25 -13.57
N GLY A 53 -1.65 -18.67 -12.40
CA GLY A 53 -0.97 -19.05 -11.16
C GLY A 53 0.50 -18.67 -11.14
N ASN A 54 1.27 -19.33 -10.26
CA ASN A 54 2.69 -19.09 -10.08
C ASN A 54 3.01 -17.60 -9.86
N VAL A 55 2.37 -17.01 -8.84
CA VAL A 55 2.54 -15.60 -8.44
C VAL A 55 3.11 -15.55 -7.04
N ASP A 56 4.34 -15.07 -6.91
CA ASP A 56 5.05 -14.95 -5.63
C ASP A 56 5.09 -13.52 -5.09
N LEU A 57 5.07 -12.52 -5.98
CA LEU A 57 5.19 -11.10 -5.63
C LEU A 57 4.09 -10.28 -6.32
N LEU A 58 3.45 -9.41 -5.57
CA LEU A 58 2.51 -8.42 -6.10
C LEU A 58 3.09 -7.01 -5.96
N MET A 59 3.10 -6.23 -7.06
CA MET A 59 3.41 -4.80 -7.04
C MET A 59 2.12 -4.03 -7.27
N ILE A 60 1.56 -3.44 -6.21
CA ILE A 60 0.22 -2.84 -6.20
C ILE A 60 0.35 -1.31 -6.11
N GLY A 61 -0.33 -0.59 -7.00
CA GLY A 61 -0.29 0.87 -6.98
C GLY A 61 -1.02 1.53 -8.14
N ASP A 62 -0.59 2.75 -8.43
CA ASP A 62 -1.12 3.62 -9.48
C ASP A 62 -0.22 3.69 -10.72
N SER A 63 -0.17 4.87 -11.40
CA SER A 63 0.70 5.09 -12.58
C SER A 63 2.17 4.86 -12.29
N ILE A 64 2.63 5.21 -11.10
CA ILE A 64 4.03 5.05 -10.71
C ILE A 64 4.38 3.56 -10.67
N THR A 65 3.49 2.70 -10.16
CA THR A 65 3.66 1.25 -10.22
C THR A 65 3.42 0.69 -11.64
N HIS A 66 2.41 1.20 -12.37
CA HIS A 66 2.14 0.76 -13.75
C HIS A 66 3.38 0.90 -14.63
N SER A 67 4.11 1.98 -14.50
CA SER A 67 5.25 2.31 -15.39
C SER A 67 6.53 1.49 -15.11
N TRP A 68 6.48 0.48 -14.21
CA TRP A 68 7.45 -0.61 -14.25
C TRP A 68 7.47 -1.33 -15.61
N GLU A 69 6.40 -1.25 -16.40
CA GLU A 69 6.30 -1.78 -17.77
C GLU A 69 6.94 -0.87 -18.82
N GLY A 70 7.27 0.37 -18.44
CA GLY A 70 7.91 1.38 -19.29
C GLY A 70 9.27 1.80 -18.75
N GLY A 71 9.36 2.97 -18.12
CA GLY A 71 10.60 3.53 -17.57
C GLY A 71 11.30 2.65 -16.52
N GLY A 72 10.57 1.77 -15.87
CA GLY A 72 11.11 0.83 -14.89
C GLY A 72 11.49 -0.54 -15.46
N LYS A 73 11.24 -0.82 -16.74
CA LYS A 73 11.30 -2.16 -17.34
C LYS A 73 12.61 -2.90 -17.08
N GLN A 74 13.75 -2.22 -17.25
CA GLN A 74 15.07 -2.81 -17.02
C GLN A 74 15.23 -3.35 -15.60
N TYR A 75 14.77 -2.60 -14.60
CA TYR A 75 14.86 -2.99 -13.19
C TYR A 75 13.77 -3.97 -12.79
N TRP A 76 12.60 -3.92 -13.44
CA TRP A 76 11.59 -4.96 -13.32
C TRP A 76 12.14 -6.32 -13.75
N ASP A 77 12.78 -6.39 -14.90
CA ASP A 77 13.35 -7.62 -15.44
C ASP A 77 14.49 -8.16 -14.56
N LYS A 78 15.27 -7.25 -13.97
CA LYS A 78 16.37 -7.63 -13.08
C LYS A 78 15.87 -8.14 -11.72
N TYR A 79 14.94 -7.44 -11.08
CA TYR A 79 14.62 -7.67 -9.66
C TYR A 79 13.30 -8.42 -9.44
N TYR A 80 12.27 -8.18 -10.27
CA TYR A 80 10.91 -8.64 -9.97
C TYR A 80 10.41 -9.75 -10.88
N ALA A 81 10.73 -9.73 -12.17
CA ALA A 81 10.35 -10.79 -13.10
C ALA A 81 10.83 -12.18 -12.66
N PRO A 82 12.08 -12.37 -12.15
CA PRO A 82 12.54 -13.66 -11.64
C PRO A 82 11.77 -14.16 -10.40
N ARG A 83 11.01 -13.28 -9.74
CA ARG A 83 10.19 -13.56 -8.56
C ARG A 83 8.72 -13.82 -8.90
N ASN A 84 8.42 -14.19 -10.14
CA ASN A 84 7.04 -14.39 -10.62
C ASN A 84 6.14 -13.20 -10.23
N ALA A 85 6.65 -11.99 -10.36
CA ALA A 85 5.93 -10.79 -9.96
C ALA A 85 4.79 -10.46 -10.93
N VAL A 86 3.72 -9.92 -10.39
CA VAL A 86 2.61 -9.33 -11.17
C VAL A 86 2.55 -7.83 -10.91
N ASN A 87 2.59 -7.05 -11.99
CA ASN A 87 2.39 -5.61 -11.93
C ASN A 87 0.90 -5.29 -11.87
N MET A 88 0.44 -4.94 -10.67
CA MET A 88 -0.92 -4.49 -10.39
C MET A 88 -1.00 -2.97 -10.24
N GLY A 89 -0.15 -2.23 -10.94
CA GLY A 89 -0.22 -0.78 -11.08
C GLY A 89 -1.21 -0.36 -12.16
N PHE A 90 -2.02 0.65 -11.89
CA PHE A 90 -2.99 1.21 -12.84
C PHE A 90 -2.93 2.73 -12.81
N SER A 91 -2.63 3.34 -13.94
CA SER A 91 -2.49 4.81 -14.05
C SER A 91 -3.75 5.52 -13.57
N GLY A 92 -3.55 6.52 -12.71
CA GLY A 92 -4.64 7.32 -12.13
C GLY A 92 -5.44 6.63 -11.03
N ASP A 93 -5.07 5.40 -10.63
CA ASP A 93 -5.77 4.73 -9.54
C ASP A 93 -5.62 5.47 -8.21
N ARG A 94 -6.67 5.35 -7.43
CA ARG A 94 -6.82 5.74 -6.03
C ARG A 94 -7.06 4.50 -5.19
N THR A 95 -7.07 4.64 -3.89
CA THR A 95 -7.28 3.51 -2.95
C THR A 95 -8.57 2.75 -3.24
N GLN A 96 -9.68 3.43 -3.54
CA GLN A 96 -10.96 2.83 -3.87
C GLN A 96 -10.93 1.93 -5.12
N HIS A 97 -10.11 2.28 -6.12
CA HIS A 97 -9.97 1.48 -7.33
C HIS A 97 -9.18 0.20 -7.04
N VAL A 98 -8.12 0.30 -6.23
CA VAL A 98 -7.38 -0.88 -5.75
C VAL A 98 -8.30 -1.81 -4.97
N LEU A 99 -9.10 -1.27 -4.04
CA LEU A 99 -10.07 -2.06 -3.26
C LEU A 99 -11.04 -2.80 -4.18
N TRP A 100 -11.56 -2.14 -5.23
CA TRP A 100 -12.44 -2.77 -6.19
C TRP A 100 -11.77 -3.95 -6.90
N ARG A 101 -10.56 -3.76 -7.42
CA ARG A 101 -9.81 -4.80 -8.15
C ARG A 101 -9.50 -6.02 -7.29
N LEU A 102 -9.15 -5.82 -6.01
CA LEU A 102 -8.90 -6.91 -5.08
C LEU A 102 -10.14 -7.76 -4.80
N GLU A 103 -11.36 -7.24 -5.01
CA GLU A 103 -12.61 -8.00 -4.93
C GLU A 103 -12.99 -8.67 -6.25
N HIS A 104 -12.39 -8.24 -7.38
CA HIS A 104 -12.79 -8.65 -8.72
C HIS A 104 -11.67 -9.36 -9.48
N GLY A 105 -11.07 -10.40 -8.88
CA GLY A 105 -10.21 -11.36 -9.55
C GLY A 105 -8.72 -11.26 -9.24
N HIS A 106 -8.20 -10.12 -8.83
CA HIS A 106 -6.74 -9.89 -8.66
C HIS A 106 -6.03 -10.80 -7.65
N LEU A 107 -6.78 -11.47 -6.78
CA LEU A 107 -6.22 -12.40 -5.77
C LEU A 107 -6.79 -13.81 -5.90
N GLU A 108 -7.53 -14.09 -6.96
CA GLU A 108 -8.24 -15.34 -7.11
C GLU A 108 -7.28 -16.49 -7.47
N GLY A 109 -7.30 -17.54 -6.67
CA GLY A 109 -6.52 -18.76 -6.95
C GLY A 109 -5.01 -18.64 -6.71
N ILE A 110 -4.50 -17.54 -6.16
CA ILE A 110 -3.07 -17.35 -5.88
C ILE A 110 -2.76 -17.24 -4.37
N SER A 111 -1.51 -17.53 -4.02
CA SER A 111 -1.01 -17.44 -2.65
C SER A 111 0.38 -16.79 -2.64
N PRO A 112 0.48 -15.50 -2.94
CA PRO A 112 1.76 -14.81 -3.04
C PRO A 112 2.46 -14.76 -1.68
N LYS A 113 3.79 -14.63 -1.71
CA LYS A 113 4.64 -14.46 -0.52
C LYS A 113 4.62 -13.03 -0.01
N LEU A 114 4.60 -12.07 -0.94
CA LEU A 114 4.74 -10.65 -0.64
C LEU A 114 3.86 -9.79 -1.55
N ALA A 115 3.24 -8.74 -0.98
CA ALA A 115 2.70 -7.61 -1.70
C ALA A 115 3.48 -6.35 -1.33
N VAL A 116 3.96 -5.60 -2.32
CA VAL A 116 4.49 -4.24 -2.16
C VAL A 116 3.40 -3.28 -2.58
N LEU A 117 3.00 -2.39 -1.68
CA LEU A 117 1.90 -1.45 -1.88
C LEU A 117 2.41 0.00 -1.83
N MET A 118 2.21 0.75 -2.91
CA MET A 118 2.44 2.19 -2.97
C MET A 118 1.27 2.86 -3.70
N ILE A 119 0.40 3.55 -2.96
CA ILE A 119 -0.84 4.14 -3.45
C ILE A 119 -1.24 5.36 -2.61
N GLY A 120 -1.97 6.31 -3.18
CA GLY A 120 -2.57 7.41 -2.45
C GLY A 120 -2.27 8.79 -3.04
N THR A 121 -1.26 8.91 -3.92
CA THR A 121 -0.90 10.22 -4.49
C THR A 121 -2.06 10.84 -5.29
N ASN A 122 -2.89 10.03 -5.95
CA ASN A 122 -4.07 10.52 -6.70
C ASN A 122 -5.24 10.88 -5.79
N ASN A 123 -5.35 10.27 -4.61
CA ASN A 123 -6.33 10.66 -3.59
C ASN A 123 -6.02 12.05 -3.03
N SER A 124 -4.74 12.46 -3.02
CA SER A 124 -4.32 13.74 -2.46
C SER A 124 -4.58 14.95 -3.38
N ASN A 125 -5.07 14.73 -4.60
CA ASN A 125 -5.34 15.80 -5.56
C ASN A 125 -6.39 16.80 -5.01
N GLY A 126 -6.06 18.08 -5.03
CA GLY A 126 -6.97 19.14 -4.62
C GLY A 126 -7.62 18.87 -3.26
N LYS A 127 -8.96 18.82 -3.26
CA LYS A 127 -9.80 18.58 -2.07
C LYS A 127 -10.39 17.16 -2.03
N ASP A 128 -9.88 16.22 -2.83
CA ASP A 128 -10.49 14.89 -2.96
C ASP A 128 -10.55 14.11 -1.64
N ASN A 129 -9.38 13.91 -1.01
CA ASN A 129 -9.32 13.24 0.30
C ASN A 129 -8.35 13.94 1.25
N THR A 130 -8.62 13.86 2.54
CA THR A 130 -7.72 14.25 3.62
C THR A 130 -6.60 13.21 3.79
N ALA A 131 -5.58 13.54 4.58
CA ALA A 131 -4.51 12.59 4.89
C ALA A 131 -5.04 11.36 5.66
N GLU A 132 -5.99 11.56 6.55
CA GLU A 132 -6.66 10.54 7.33
C GLU A 132 -7.44 9.58 6.42
N GLU A 133 -8.23 10.10 5.50
CA GLU A 133 -9.01 9.30 4.54
C GLU A 133 -8.11 8.50 3.59
N ILE A 134 -6.98 9.08 3.17
CA ILE A 134 -5.99 8.35 2.35
C ILE A 134 -5.39 7.20 3.17
N ALA A 135 -5.03 7.44 4.42
CA ALA A 135 -4.51 6.41 5.31
C ALA A 135 -5.54 5.30 5.53
N ASP A 136 -6.81 5.64 5.76
CA ASP A 136 -7.89 4.66 5.90
C ASP A 136 -8.02 3.79 4.65
N GLY A 137 -7.92 4.38 3.46
CA GLY A 137 -7.90 3.64 2.20
C GLY A 137 -6.73 2.65 2.10
N ILE A 138 -5.51 3.06 2.47
CA ILE A 138 -4.32 2.18 2.51
C ILE A 138 -4.53 1.05 3.53
N ILE A 139 -5.02 1.37 4.72
CA ILE A 139 -5.32 0.40 5.79
C ILE A 139 -6.38 -0.61 5.33
N ALA A 140 -7.45 -0.13 4.66
CA ALA A 140 -8.49 -1.00 4.11
C ALA A 140 -7.94 -1.97 3.07
N ILE A 141 -7.04 -1.53 2.17
CA ILE A 141 -6.34 -2.39 1.22
C ILE A 141 -5.53 -3.46 1.96
N CYS A 142 -4.74 -3.09 2.96
CA CYS A 142 -3.95 -4.05 3.74
C CYS A 142 -4.82 -5.07 4.46
N ARG A 143 -5.92 -4.65 5.07
CA ARG A 143 -6.90 -5.55 5.70
C ARG A 143 -7.50 -6.54 4.69
N LYS A 144 -7.85 -6.06 3.50
CA LYS A 144 -8.37 -6.89 2.40
C LYS A 144 -7.35 -7.93 1.94
N LEU A 145 -6.10 -7.51 1.73
CA LEU A 145 -4.98 -8.39 1.37
C LEU A 145 -4.76 -9.47 2.43
N ARG A 146 -4.78 -9.09 3.71
CA ARG A 146 -4.65 -10.03 4.83
C ARG A 146 -5.81 -11.02 4.92
N ALA A 147 -7.04 -10.57 4.68
CA ALA A 147 -8.21 -11.44 4.71
C ALA A 147 -8.18 -12.49 3.59
N LYS A 148 -7.79 -12.07 2.37
CA LYS A 148 -7.76 -12.97 1.19
C LYS A 148 -6.49 -13.84 1.13
N CYS A 149 -5.35 -13.31 1.57
CA CYS A 149 -4.05 -13.99 1.55
C CYS A 149 -3.38 -13.95 2.95
N PRO A 150 -3.87 -14.73 3.93
CA PRO A 150 -3.46 -14.60 5.34
C PRO A 150 -1.98 -14.94 5.61
N ARG A 151 -1.30 -15.67 4.72
CA ARG A 151 0.14 -15.97 4.84
C ARG A 151 1.05 -14.95 4.15
N MET A 152 0.49 -14.13 3.26
CA MET A 152 1.25 -13.12 2.52
C MET A 152 1.73 -11.99 3.45
N LYS A 153 2.99 -11.61 3.33
CA LYS A 153 3.51 -10.39 3.96
C LYS A 153 3.14 -9.17 3.11
N ILE A 154 3.05 -8.01 3.74
CA ILE A 154 2.77 -6.74 3.05
C ILE A 154 3.89 -5.76 3.38
N LEU A 155 4.47 -5.15 2.36
CA LEU A 155 5.39 -4.02 2.47
C LEU A 155 4.67 -2.76 1.99
N ILE A 156 4.28 -1.91 2.91
CA ILE A 156 3.74 -0.58 2.60
C ILE A 156 4.92 0.35 2.35
N LEU A 157 4.95 1.00 1.20
CA LEU A 157 5.87 2.10 0.94
C LEU A 157 5.21 3.44 1.25
N ALA A 158 5.99 4.38 1.76
CA ALA A 158 5.54 5.77 1.82
C ALA A 158 5.13 6.25 0.43
N ILE A 159 4.08 7.06 0.35
CA ILE A 159 3.68 7.73 -0.89
C ILE A 159 4.85 8.62 -1.34
N PHE A 160 5.31 8.43 -2.58
CA PHE A 160 6.48 9.15 -3.09
C PHE A 160 6.26 10.67 -3.13
N PRO A 161 7.35 11.44 -3.01
CA PRO A 161 7.26 12.90 -3.10
C PRO A 161 6.82 13.32 -4.50
N ARG A 162 6.09 14.42 -4.57
CA ARG A 162 5.66 15.03 -5.82
C ARG A 162 5.78 16.55 -5.76
N GLY A 163 5.80 17.17 -6.92
CA GLY A 163 6.08 18.62 -7.04
C GLY A 163 7.57 18.91 -6.92
N PRO A 164 8.04 20.07 -7.42
CA PRO A 164 9.46 20.42 -7.42
C PRO A 164 10.03 20.63 -6.02
N GLU A 165 9.21 21.11 -5.09
CA GLU A 165 9.59 21.57 -3.76
C GLU A 165 8.56 21.15 -2.69
N PRO A 166 8.85 21.34 -1.39
CA PRO A 166 7.87 21.09 -0.32
C PRO A 166 6.56 21.84 -0.55
N SER A 167 5.43 21.16 -0.34
CA SER A 167 4.08 21.69 -0.58
C SER A 167 3.07 21.04 0.36
N ASP A 168 1.89 21.66 0.50
CA ASP A 168 0.78 21.09 1.31
C ASP A 168 0.38 19.69 0.82
N GLN A 169 0.41 19.45 -0.49
CA GLN A 169 0.11 18.14 -1.04
C GLN A 169 1.17 17.11 -0.67
N ARG A 170 2.45 17.50 -0.68
CA ARG A 170 3.54 16.63 -0.22
C ARG A 170 3.43 16.33 1.27
N GLN A 171 3.09 17.34 2.09
CA GLN A 171 2.82 17.17 3.52
C GLN A 171 1.61 16.26 3.77
N LYS A 172 0.53 16.41 2.97
CA LYS A 172 -0.65 15.53 3.02
C LYS A 172 -0.26 14.07 2.77
N ASN A 173 0.54 13.80 1.73
CA ASN A 173 1.03 12.45 1.42
C ASN A 173 1.91 11.88 2.54
N ALA A 174 2.82 12.69 3.09
CA ALA A 174 3.68 12.29 4.19
C ALA A 174 2.87 11.96 5.45
N LYS A 175 1.88 12.78 5.79
CA LYS A 175 0.96 12.53 6.91
C LYS A 175 0.14 11.26 6.71
N ALA A 176 -0.41 11.03 5.51
CA ALA A 176 -1.13 9.80 5.19
C ALA A 176 -0.24 8.57 5.34
N SER A 177 0.99 8.63 4.84
CA SER A 177 1.99 7.57 4.98
C SER A 177 2.34 7.29 6.44
N SER A 178 2.55 8.33 7.24
CA SER A 178 2.81 8.22 8.69
C SER A 178 1.63 7.62 9.47
N LEU A 179 0.39 7.93 9.08
CA LEU A 179 -0.78 7.30 9.69
C LEU A 179 -0.90 5.83 9.31
N ALA A 180 -0.71 5.49 8.03
CA ALA A 180 -0.75 4.12 7.54
C ALA A 180 0.39 3.25 8.11
N SER A 181 1.57 3.84 8.37
CA SER A 181 2.72 3.12 8.92
C SER A 181 2.45 2.51 10.30
N LYS A 182 1.49 3.06 11.06
CA LYS A 182 1.08 2.53 12.37
C LYS A 182 0.46 1.12 12.29
N LEU A 183 0.07 0.67 11.10
CA LEU A 183 -0.41 -0.69 10.87
C LEU A 183 0.73 -1.72 10.84
N ALA A 184 1.97 -1.28 10.65
CA ALA A 184 3.13 -2.17 10.59
C ALA A 184 3.38 -2.83 11.95
N ASP A 185 3.37 -4.17 11.95
CA ASP A 185 3.60 -5.00 13.13
C ASP A 185 5.01 -5.64 13.14
N GLY A 186 5.79 -5.40 12.07
CA GLY A 186 7.12 -5.97 11.87
C GLY A 186 7.14 -7.49 11.63
N LYS A 187 5.98 -8.14 11.54
CA LYS A 187 5.83 -9.59 11.31
C LYS A 187 5.13 -9.91 10.00
N THR A 188 3.95 -9.36 9.81
CA THR A 188 3.11 -9.58 8.61
C THR A 188 2.94 -8.33 7.78
N ILE A 189 2.93 -7.18 8.41
CA ILE A 189 2.87 -5.87 7.74
C ILE A 189 4.11 -5.08 8.10
N HIS A 190 4.80 -4.63 7.08
CA HIS A 190 6.03 -3.85 7.17
C HIS A 190 5.82 -2.48 6.50
N TYR A 191 6.58 -1.51 6.92
CA TYR A 191 6.58 -0.17 6.33
C TYR A 191 8.01 0.24 5.97
N LEU A 192 8.17 0.91 4.85
CA LEU A 192 9.46 1.47 4.43
C LEU A 192 9.23 2.83 3.77
N ASP A 193 9.96 3.82 4.22
CA ASP A 193 10.05 5.14 3.59
C ASP A 193 11.41 5.25 2.90
N ILE A 194 11.38 5.51 1.59
CA ILE A 194 12.58 5.72 0.77
C ILE A 194 12.62 7.13 0.16
N ASN A 195 11.77 8.01 0.63
CA ASN A 195 11.54 9.33 0.01
C ASN A 195 12.81 10.20 -0.01
N ASP A 196 13.66 10.07 1.00
CA ASP A 196 14.94 10.79 1.05
C ASP A 196 15.88 10.42 -0.11
N ARG A 197 15.69 9.26 -0.74
CA ARG A 197 16.48 8.83 -1.90
C ARG A 197 16.14 9.61 -3.17
N PHE A 198 14.95 10.22 -3.23
CA PHE A 198 14.49 11.02 -4.37
C PHE A 198 14.74 12.51 -4.19
N LEU A 199 15.02 12.96 -2.98
CA LEU A 199 15.09 14.37 -2.64
C LEU A 199 16.55 14.83 -2.44
N THR A 200 16.80 16.08 -2.78
CA THR A 200 18.01 16.77 -2.32
C THR A 200 17.93 17.02 -0.81
N ARG A 201 19.04 17.39 -0.19
CA ARG A 201 19.10 17.74 1.24
C ARG A 201 18.09 18.83 1.63
N ASP A 202 17.81 19.75 0.72
CA ASP A 202 16.86 20.85 0.93
C ASP A 202 15.42 20.50 0.53
N GLY A 203 15.15 19.20 0.25
CA GLY A 203 13.82 18.69 -0.04
C GLY A 203 13.33 18.92 -1.48
N PHE A 204 14.19 19.31 -2.42
CA PHE A 204 13.81 19.47 -3.82
C PHE A 204 13.84 18.16 -4.57
N LEU A 205 12.88 17.98 -5.49
CA LEU A 205 12.78 16.84 -6.40
C LEU A 205 13.39 17.22 -7.76
N SER A 206 14.29 16.39 -8.27
CA SER A 206 14.98 16.66 -9.54
C SER A 206 14.23 16.12 -10.75
N LYS A 207 14.10 16.91 -11.82
CA LYS A 207 13.65 16.44 -13.14
C LYS A 207 14.54 15.33 -13.73
N LYS A 208 15.77 15.19 -13.28
CA LYS A 208 16.68 14.11 -13.70
C LYS A 208 16.19 12.73 -13.30
N ILE A 209 15.33 12.64 -12.29
CA ILE A 209 14.77 11.38 -11.77
C ILE A 209 13.24 11.30 -11.88
N MET A 210 12.54 12.45 -11.85
CA MET A 210 11.10 12.57 -12.08
C MET A 210 10.83 13.79 -12.99
N PRO A 211 10.81 13.63 -14.31
CA PRO A 211 10.76 14.74 -15.26
C PRO A 211 9.56 15.68 -15.12
N ASP A 212 8.43 15.15 -14.69
CA ASP A 212 7.19 15.86 -14.40
C ASP A 212 6.95 16.08 -12.88
N TYR A 213 7.98 15.81 -12.07
CA TYR A 213 7.93 15.87 -10.61
C TYR A 213 6.89 14.92 -9.97
N LEU A 214 6.56 13.82 -10.64
CA LEU A 214 5.61 12.81 -10.16
C LEU A 214 6.02 11.39 -10.56
N HIS A 215 6.33 11.18 -11.84
CA HIS A 215 6.61 9.86 -12.38
C HIS A 215 8.13 9.66 -12.52
N PRO A 216 8.68 8.61 -11.90
CA PRO A 216 10.08 8.26 -12.08
C PRO A 216 10.39 7.91 -13.55
N ASN A 217 11.52 8.39 -14.01
CA ASN A 217 12.16 7.86 -15.23
C ASN A 217 13.05 6.64 -14.86
N GLU A 218 13.83 6.14 -15.79
CA GLU A 218 14.73 5.00 -15.56
C GLU A 218 15.64 5.20 -14.34
N ALA A 219 16.24 6.39 -14.16
CA ALA A 219 17.09 6.69 -13.01
C ALA A 219 16.28 6.69 -11.69
N GLY A 220 15.04 7.20 -11.71
CA GLY A 220 14.14 7.13 -10.55
C GLY A 220 13.71 5.71 -10.21
N TYR A 221 13.45 4.86 -11.21
CA TYR A 221 13.16 3.44 -11.00
C TYR A 221 14.36 2.67 -10.47
N LYS A 222 15.58 3.02 -10.89
CA LYS A 222 16.81 2.48 -10.30
C LYS A 222 16.85 2.75 -8.80
N ILE A 223 16.66 4.01 -8.40
CA ILE A 223 16.63 4.41 -6.99
C ILE A 223 15.59 3.59 -6.22
N TRP A 224 14.37 3.48 -6.76
CA TRP A 224 13.31 2.72 -6.12
C TRP A 224 13.68 1.25 -5.97
N ALA A 225 14.07 0.58 -7.05
CA ALA A 225 14.41 -0.84 -7.04
C ALA A 225 15.51 -1.15 -6.02
N GLU A 226 16.63 -0.42 -6.09
CA GLU A 226 17.78 -0.64 -5.22
C GLU A 226 17.48 -0.32 -3.74
N ALA A 227 16.62 0.68 -3.47
CA ALA A 227 16.28 1.06 -2.11
C ALA A 227 15.40 0.02 -1.40
N ILE A 228 14.49 -0.64 -2.12
CA ILE A 228 13.60 -1.64 -1.50
C ILE A 228 14.11 -3.07 -1.58
N GLU A 229 15.06 -3.36 -2.48
CA GLU A 229 15.54 -4.72 -2.74
C GLU A 229 15.96 -5.48 -1.48
N PRO A 230 16.75 -4.91 -0.55
CA PRO A 230 17.12 -5.63 0.67
C PRO A 230 15.90 -6.08 1.49
N LYS A 231 14.87 -5.22 1.57
CA LYS A 231 13.66 -5.54 2.32
C LYS A 231 12.76 -6.53 1.57
N VAL A 232 12.64 -6.42 0.25
CA VAL A 232 11.89 -7.38 -0.57
C VAL A 232 12.51 -8.77 -0.44
N ALA A 233 13.82 -8.91 -0.59
CA ALA A 233 14.54 -10.17 -0.46
C ALA A 233 14.36 -10.77 0.95
N GLU A 234 14.54 -9.96 2.01
CA GLU A 234 14.31 -10.39 3.40
C GLU A 234 12.90 -10.96 3.58
N LEU A 235 11.88 -10.22 3.11
CA LEU A 235 10.48 -10.62 3.30
C LEU A 235 10.09 -11.85 2.48
N MET A 236 10.74 -12.08 1.34
CA MET A 236 10.56 -13.27 0.51
C MET A 236 11.42 -14.46 0.97
N GLY A 237 12.35 -14.26 1.91
CA GLY A 237 13.25 -15.30 2.40
C GLY A 237 14.39 -15.60 1.41
N GLU A 238 14.85 -14.61 0.69
CA GLU A 238 15.88 -14.70 -0.36
C GLU A 238 17.12 -13.87 -0.01
N LYS A 239 18.21 -14.09 -0.75
CA LYS A 239 19.34 -13.16 -0.75
C LYS A 239 19.04 -11.99 -1.66
N ALA A 240 19.41 -10.77 -1.23
CA ALA A 240 19.25 -9.59 -2.06
C ALA A 240 20.04 -9.73 -3.38
N ALA A 241 19.42 -9.36 -4.49
CA ALA A 241 20.08 -9.33 -5.79
C ALA A 241 21.14 -8.20 -5.79
N ARG A 242 22.31 -8.50 -6.39
CA ARG A 242 23.42 -7.55 -6.53
C ARG A 242 23.32 -6.74 -7.82
#